data_d36a66b330b3b9793ae5f3e8cea850ab
#
_entry.id   d36a66b330b3b9793ae5f3e8cea850ab
#
_cell.length_a   1.000
_cell.length_b   1.000
_cell.length_c   1.000
_cell.angle_alpha   90.00
_cell.angle_beta   90.00
_cell.angle_gamma   90.00
#
_symmetry.space_group_name_H-M   'P 1'
#
loop_
_entity.id
_entity.type
_entity.pdbx_description
1 polymer ?
#
loop_
_entity_poly.entity_id
_entity_poly.type
_entity_poly.pdbx_seq_one_letter_code
_entity_poly.pdbx_strand_id
1 'polypeptide(L)'
;MFNRVVEYFTTGGEPPNIAEDEVLVVNKVTGQATLYDGDMDPLDVDYPVAVGSGWGVALGVMLAGKTAYDAIVLASEYDKGTKIDHGITSIPIGESIE
;
A
#
# COMPACT_ATOMS: atom_id res chain seq x y z
N MET A 1 -3.72 12.89 -9.65
CA MET A 1 -4.49 11.76 -9.09
C MET A 1 -4.39 11.73 -7.57
N PHE A 2 -3.19 11.83 -7.03
CA PHE A 2 -2.99 11.74 -5.58
C PHE A 2 -3.76 12.81 -4.81
N ASN A 3 -3.74 14.06 -5.31
CA ASN A 3 -4.42 15.16 -4.62
C ASN A 3 -5.93 14.93 -4.54
N ARG A 4 -6.51 14.34 -5.56
CA ARG A 4 -7.94 14.04 -5.55
C ARG A 4 -8.29 12.95 -4.55
N VAL A 5 -7.41 11.97 -4.41
CA VAL A 5 -7.62 10.91 -3.45
C VAL A 5 -7.56 11.47 -2.03
N VAL A 6 -6.55 12.31 -1.76
CA VAL A 6 -6.42 12.93 -0.45
C VAL A 6 -7.63 13.80 -0.15
N GLU A 7 -8.10 14.57 -1.12
CA GLU A 7 -9.27 15.40 -0.94
C GLU A 7 -10.50 14.55 -0.62
N TYR A 8 -10.66 13.44 -1.32
CA TYR A 8 -11.79 12.54 -1.08
C TYR A 8 -11.80 12.04 0.36
N PHE A 9 -10.64 11.60 0.87
CA PHE A 9 -10.56 11.10 2.24
C PHE A 9 -10.66 12.19 3.28
N THR A 10 -10.35 13.42 2.91
CA THR A 10 -10.36 14.53 3.86
C THR A 10 -11.71 15.21 3.95
N THR A 11 -12.34 15.47 2.80
CA THR A 11 -13.56 16.27 2.76
C THR A 11 -14.79 15.49 2.34
N GLY A 12 -14.60 14.27 1.85
CA GLY A 12 -15.71 13.49 1.30
C GLY A 12 -16.02 13.93 -0.11
N GLY A 13 -17.28 13.81 -0.48
CA GLY A 13 -17.70 14.18 -1.81
C GLY A 13 -17.64 13.01 -2.78
N GLU A 14 -17.47 13.32 -4.04
CA GLU A 14 -17.50 12.31 -5.08
C GLU A 14 -16.17 11.59 -5.18
N PRO A 15 -16.17 10.24 -5.15
CA PRO A 15 -14.90 9.52 -5.26
C PRO A 15 -14.27 9.71 -6.62
N PRO A 16 -12.94 9.92 -6.66
CA PRO A 16 -12.25 10.04 -7.94
C PRO A 16 -12.13 8.68 -8.62
N ASN A 17 -12.08 8.71 -9.94
CA ASN A 17 -11.76 7.51 -10.70
C ASN A 17 -10.24 7.44 -10.87
N ILE A 18 -9.62 6.40 -10.34
CA ILE A 18 -8.18 6.24 -10.39
C ILE A 18 -7.75 5.23 -11.46
N ALA A 19 -8.70 4.78 -12.27
CA ALA A 19 -8.45 3.93 -13.44
C ALA A 19 -7.77 2.61 -13.03
N GLU A 20 -6.55 2.38 -13.49
CA GLU A 20 -5.86 1.13 -13.21
C GLU A 20 -5.00 1.21 -11.95
N ASP A 21 -4.95 2.36 -11.32
CA ASP A 21 -4.16 2.53 -10.12
C ASP A 21 -4.85 1.92 -8.90
N GLU A 22 -4.08 1.73 -7.87
CA GLU A 22 -4.58 1.23 -6.60
C GLU A 22 -4.10 2.13 -5.47
N VAL A 23 -4.92 2.27 -4.43
CA VAL A 23 -4.56 3.03 -3.24
C VAL A 23 -4.76 2.15 -2.02
N LEU A 24 -3.69 1.99 -1.25
CA LEU A 24 -3.76 1.25 0.00
C LEU A 24 -3.77 2.25 1.15
N VAL A 25 -4.81 2.19 1.96
CA VAL A 25 -4.96 3.06 3.12
C VAL A 25 -4.80 2.22 4.37
N VAL A 26 -3.88 2.64 5.25
CA VAL A 26 -3.62 1.92 6.48
C VAL A 26 -3.96 2.81 7.66
N ASN A 27 -4.80 2.30 8.55
CA ASN A 27 -5.10 2.99 9.80
C ASN A 27 -4.00 2.66 10.80
N LYS A 28 -3.22 3.68 11.18
CA LYS A 28 -2.05 3.47 12.02
C LYS A 28 -2.43 2.99 13.43
N VAL A 29 -3.61 3.35 13.89
CA VAL A 29 -4.03 3.00 15.25
C VAL A 29 -4.55 1.57 15.32
N THR A 30 -5.45 1.21 14.40
CA THR A 30 -6.05 -0.13 14.39
C THR A 30 -5.24 -1.15 13.60
N GLY A 31 -4.40 -0.68 12.69
CA GLY A 31 -3.65 -1.56 11.81
C GLY A 31 -4.44 -2.06 10.62
N GLN A 32 -5.71 -1.69 10.51
CA GLN A 32 -6.53 -2.17 9.40
C GLN A 32 -6.10 -1.57 8.08
N ALA A 33 -6.03 -2.41 7.05
CA ALA A 33 -5.66 -1.98 5.70
C ALA A 33 -6.86 -2.13 4.77
N THR A 34 -7.08 -1.13 3.93
CA THR A 34 -8.16 -1.13 2.96
C THR A 34 -7.59 -0.77 1.60
N LEU A 35 -7.89 -1.59 0.61
CA LEU A 35 -7.42 -1.39 -0.75
C LEU A 35 -8.57 -0.76 -1.56
N TYR A 36 -8.24 0.31 -2.28
CA TYR A 36 -9.19 0.97 -3.16
C TYR A 36 -8.70 0.86 -4.59
N ASP A 37 -9.61 0.58 -5.51
CA ASP A 37 -9.25 0.50 -6.93
C ASP A 37 -10.17 1.39 -7.74
N GLY A 38 -9.95 1.43 -9.03
CA GLY A 38 -10.74 2.10 -10.05
C GLY A 38 -11.69 3.19 -9.57
N ASP A 39 -12.85 2.78 -9.14
CA ASP A 39 -13.91 3.71 -8.71
C ASP A 39 -13.88 3.97 -7.21
N MET A 40 -12.78 3.66 -6.56
CA MET A 40 -12.61 3.82 -5.10
C MET A 40 -13.51 2.88 -4.32
N ASP A 41 -13.71 1.68 -4.84
CA ASP A 41 -14.42 0.65 -4.11
C ASP A 41 -13.52 0.09 -3.02
N PRO A 42 -13.97 0.07 -1.76
CA PRO A 42 -13.13 -0.42 -0.67
C PRO A 42 -13.11 -1.94 -0.60
N LEU A 43 -11.94 -2.46 -0.25
CA LEU A 43 -11.78 -3.89 0.01
C LEU A 43 -10.84 -4.03 1.19
N ASP A 44 -11.36 -4.59 2.28
CA ASP A 44 -10.53 -4.84 3.45
C ASP A 44 -9.56 -5.98 3.13
N VAL A 45 -8.32 -5.78 3.48
CA VAL A 45 -7.28 -6.78 3.17
C VAL A 45 -6.51 -7.15 4.43
N ASP A 46 -6.01 -8.37 4.43
CA ASP A 46 -5.20 -8.87 5.54
C ASP A 46 -3.72 -8.72 5.22
N TYR A 47 -2.91 -8.67 6.27
CA TYR A 47 -1.47 -8.65 6.10
C TYR A 47 -0.92 -10.05 5.90
N PRO A 48 0.14 -10.20 5.15
CA PRO A 48 0.84 -9.15 4.42
C PRO A 48 0.10 -8.76 3.14
N VAL A 49 0.31 -7.52 2.70
CA VAL A 49 -0.33 -7.02 1.49
C VAL A 49 0.68 -6.14 0.74
N ALA A 50 0.61 -6.15 -0.57
CA ALA A 50 1.47 -5.34 -1.40
C ALA A 50 0.67 -4.83 -2.60
N VAL A 51 1.01 -3.62 -3.04
CA VAL A 51 0.37 -3.02 -4.21
C VAL A 51 1.46 -2.49 -5.14
N GLY A 52 1.11 -2.31 -6.41
CA GLY A 52 2.04 -1.83 -7.41
C GLY A 52 2.54 -2.97 -8.29
N SER A 53 3.40 -2.64 -9.26
CA SER A 53 3.86 -3.63 -10.23
C SER A 53 4.67 -4.77 -9.59
N GLY A 54 5.36 -4.48 -8.51
CA GLY A 54 6.18 -5.48 -7.83
C GLY A 54 5.45 -6.27 -6.77
N TRP A 55 4.12 -6.22 -6.73
CA TRP A 55 3.35 -6.81 -5.63
C TRP A 55 3.60 -8.30 -5.47
N GLY A 56 3.77 -9.02 -6.58
CA GLY A 56 3.97 -10.45 -6.51
C GLY A 56 5.27 -10.84 -5.83
N VAL A 57 6.35 -10.15 -6.19
CA VAL A 57 7.64 -10.38 -5.55
C VAL A 57 7.57 -9.99 -4.08
N ALA A 58 7.04 -8.81 -3.80
CA ALA A 58 6.98 -8.31 -2.43
C ALA A 58 6.14 -9.22 -1.54
N LEU A 59 4.97 -9.62 -2.03
CA LEU A 59 4.10 -10.49 -1.24
C LEU A 59 4.76 -11.83 -0.97
N GLY A 60 5.41 -12.41 -1.98
CA GLY A 60 6.10 -13.68 -1.80
C GLY A 60 7.19 -13.62 -0.75
N VAL A 61 7.96 -12.52 -0.76
CA VAL A 61 9.02 -12.34 0.22
C VAL A 61 8.45 -12.24 1.63
N MET A 62 7.36 -11.47 1.80
CA MET A 62 6.75 -11.32 3.11
C MET A 62 6.11 -12.63 3.59
N LEU A 63 5.50 -13.39 2.68
CA LEU A 63 4.92 -14.69 3.05
C LEU A 63 6.00 -15.68 3.47
N ALA A 64 7.22 -15.50 2.99
CA ALA A 64 8.35 -16.32 3.39
C ALA A 64 8.93 -15.91 4.74
N GLY A 65 8.33 -14.92 5.41
CA GLY A 65 8.74 -14.53 6.75
C GLY A 65 9.66 -13.33 6.79
N LYS A 66 9.90 -12.67 5.67
CA LYS A 66 10.76 -11.49 5.64
C LYS A 66 9.97 -10.22 5.90
N THR A 67 10.68 -9.14 6.18
CA THR A 67 10.04 -7.87 6.49
C THR A 67 9.54 -7.17 5.22
N ALA A 68 8.67 -6.17 5.42
CA ALA A 68 8.24 -5.34 4.30
C ALA A 68 9.41 -4.59 3.68
N TYR A 69 10.39 -4.20 4.49
CA TYR A 69 11.60 -3.56 3.99
C TYR A 69 12.33 -4.47 3.00
N ASP A 70 12.57 -5.72 3.41
CA ASP A 70 13.24 -6.69 2.54
C ASP A 70 12.44 -6.94 1.27
N ALA A 71 11.12 -6.93 1.39
CA ALA A 71 10.23 -7.15 0.25
C ALA A 71 10.40 -6.06 -0.80
N ILE A 72 10.50 -4.80 -0.35
CA ILE A 72 10.69 -3.68 -1.28
C ILE A 72 12.05 -3.76 -1.96
N VAL A 73 13.09 -4.08 -1.20
CA VAL A 73 14.43 -4.19 -1.76
C VAL A 73 14.46 -5.26 -2.85
N LEU A 74 13.90 -6.44 -2.57
CA LEU A 74 13.91 -7.51 -3.55
C LEU A 74 13.02 -7.21 -4.74
N ALA A 75 11.87 -6.57 -4.51
CA ALA A 75 11.02 -6.17 -5.61
C ALA A 75 11.74 -5.19 -6.54
N SER A 76 12.52 -4.27 -5.97
CA SER A 76 13.24 -3.31 -6.79
C SER A 76 14.33 -3.97 -7.64
N GLU A 77 14.83 -5.12 -7.22
CA GLU A 77 15.85 -5.84 -7.97
C GLU A 77 15.24 -6.69 -9.09
N TYR A 78 14.06 -7.22 -8.88
CA TYR A 78 13.49 -8.19 -9.81
C TYR A 78 12.30 -7.68 -10.61
N ASP A 79 11.75 -6.53 -10.26
CA ASP A 79 10.65 -5.94 -11.00
C ASP A 79 11.08 -4.58 -11.56
N LYS A 80 11.03 -4.44 -12.87
CA LYS A 80 11.52 -3.22 -13.53
C LYS A 80 10.70 -1.98 -13.18
N GLY A 81 9.46 -2.16 -12.79
CA GLY A 81 8.59 -1.05 -12.42
C GLY A 81 8.76 -0.57 -10.99
N THR A 82 9.51 -1.31 -10.18
CA THR A 82 9.70 -0.96 -8.78
C THR A 82 11.04 -0.26 -8.60
N LYS A 83 10.99 0.97 -8.10
CA LYS A 83 12.20 1.78 -7.91
C LYS A 83 12.22 2.35 -6.52
N ILE A 84 13.43 2.47 -5.95
CA ILE A 84 13.63 3.10 -4.66
C ILE A 84 14.31 4.45 -4.95
N ASP A 85 13.49 5.49 -5.13
CA ASP A 85 14.01 6.79 -5.53
C ASP A 85 14.43 7.66 -4.36
N HIS A 86 13.70 7.58 -3.26
CA HIS A 86 13.91 8.44 -2.10
C HIS A 86 14.10 7.64 -0.83
N GLY A 87 14.53 6.40 -0.96
CA GLY A 87 14.70 5.51 0.16
C GLY A 87 13.40 4.84 0.56
N ILE A 88 13.48 4.07 1.63
CA ILE A 88 12.34 3.31 2.13
C ILE A 88 11.95 3.88 3.48
N THR A 89 10.67 4.17 3.64
CA THR A 89 10.13 4.65 4.91
C THR A 89 9.33 3.55 5.56
N SER A 90 9.61 3.26 6.81
CA SER A 90 8.88 2.27 7.59
C SER A 90 8.07 2.97 8.66
N ILE A 91 6.79 2.65 8.74
CA ILE A 91 5.88 3.24 9.71
C ILE A 91 5.27 2.12 10.53
N PRO A 92 5.46 2.11 11.85
CA PRO A 92 4.83 1.08 12.68
C PRO A 92 3.32 1.28 12.73
N ILE A 93 2.60 0.17 12.75
CA ILE A 93 1.15 0.22 12.79
C ILE A 93 0.63 -0.74 13.85
N GLY A 94 -0.38 -0.28 14.57
CA GLY A 94 -1.13 -1.13 15.47
C GLY A 94 -0.44 -1.51 16.75
N GLU A 95 0.77 -1.00 16.99
CA GLU A 95 1.47 -1.43 18.19
C GLU A 95 1.70 -0.32 19.18
N SER A 96 1.27 0.87 18.84
CA SER A 96 1.47 2.01 19.73
C SER A 96 0.68 1.89 21.00
N ILE A 97 -0.13 0.91 21.09
CA ILE A 97 -1.01 0.76 22.23
C ILE A 97 -0.35 0.14 23.42
N GLU A 98 0.86 -0.32 23.26
CA GLU A 98 1.50 -0.82 24.43
C GLU A 98 1.98 0.20 25.35
#